data_a8b45d0dcaf1ac90e1a9e90d77c34e65
#
_entry.id   a8b45d0dcaf1ac90e1a9e90d77c34e65
#
_cell.length_a   1.000
_cell.length_b   1.000
_cell.length_c   1.000
_cell.angle_alpha   90.00
_cell.angle_beta   90.00
_cell.angle_gamma   90.00
#
_symmetry.space_group_name_H-M   'P 1'
#
loop_
_entity.id
_entity.type
_entity.pdbx_description
1 polymer ?
#
loop_
_entity_poly.entity_id
_entity_poly.type
_entity_poly.pdbx_seq_one_letter_code
_entity_poly.pdbx_strand_id
1 'polypeptide(L)'
;MVTVSRPLSPPKHAAPFREGVLHLCNGLDPVRDGGMVPSILGMTGALASRAETPITIVTPTPSRLGALRVPLGVSLRGPETDLDAVVRGASVVHMHGLWQGHTRVGARRARSSGVPYLITAHGMAEPWALRHKYWKKKLYLALVEAKNLRAASCLHALSRPEIGHLRALAPRANICFVPNGVDLAPFDNLPPRALLEKEHPELAGKFVILFFGRLHVKKGLDLLAKALSAIARDRPDIHVLLAGNDDGALGPFRDLCAGLGVSSRVTWVGHVSGEKARQVWASADAFALPSYSEGFSMAALEALASRLPTLITTACHFPELAQAGGGVEVEPTAEAVTEGLRSILERSPDERQALAERGRALVEAHYTWDRQAARLAEVYRWLQGGGNRPAALVDDAGVSS
;
A
#
# COMPACT_ATOMS: atom_id res chain seq x y z
N MET A 1 17.12 -29.78 -26.17
CA MET A 1 17.24 -30.28 -24.79
C MET A 1 16.36 -29.44 -23.92
N VAL A 2 15.21 -29.97 -23.53
CA VAL A 2 14.25 -29.30 -22.64
C VAL A 2 14.76 -29.47 -21.21
N THR A 3 15.26 -28.41 -20.60
CA THR A 3 15.62 -28.39 -19.17
C THR A 3 14.32 -28.39 -18.37
N VAL A 4 13.96 -29.55 -17.85
CA VAL A 4 12.86 -29.73 -16.88
C VAL A 4 13.22 -28.96 -15.63
N SER A 5 12.50 -27.86 -15.38
CA SER A 5 12.58 -27.11 -14.12
C SER A 5 12.13 -28.02 -12.96
N ARG A 6 13.00 -28.24 -12.01
CA ARG A 6 12.75 -29.02 -10.81
C ARG A 6 11.65 -28.31 -9.99
N PRO A 7 10.54 -28.99 -9.60
CA PRO A 7 9.54 -28.38 -8.72
C PRO A 7 10.20 -28.03 -7.40
N LEU A 8 10.02 -26.77 -6.97
CA LEU A 8 10.47 -26.26 -5.69
C LEU A 8 9.73 -27.02 -4.57
N SER A 9 10.44 -27.85 -3.83
CA SER A 9 9.91 -28.64 -2.72
C SER A 9 9.77 -27.77 -1.46
N PRO A 10 8.76 -28.00 -0.59
CA PRO A 10 8.68 -27.38 0.73
C PRO A 10 9.90 -27.76 1.58
N PRO A 11 10.28 -26.94 2.56
CA PRO A 11 11.42 -27.22 3.43
C PRO A 11 11.20 -28.52 4.22
N LYS A 12 12.13 -29.47 4.06
CA LYS A 12 12.12 -30.77 4.78
C LYS A 12 12.68 -30.61 6.20
N HIS A 13 11.87 -30.24 7.19
CA HIS A 13 12.15 -30.54 8.61
C HIS A 13 10.88 -30.42 9.43
N ALA A 14 10.48 -31.49 10.08
CA ALA A 14 9.51 -31.46 11.18
C ALA A 14 10.16 -30.71 12.34
N ALA A 15 9.83 -29.43 12.50
CA ALA A 15 10.29 -28.62 13.61
C ALA A 15 9.40 -28.82 14.84
N PRO A 16 9.90 -28.56 16.07
CA PRO A 16 9.09 -28.59 17.28
C PRO A 16 7.84 -27.72 17.10
N PHE A 17 6.75 -28.09 17.74
CA PHE A 17 5.44 -27.43 17.67
C PHE A 17 5.62 -25.91 17.85
N ARG A 18 5.38 -25.14 16.79
CA ARG A 18 5.56 -23.68 16.74
C ARG A 18 4.20 -23.05 16.53
N GLU A 19 3.88 -22.07 17.35
CA GLU A 19 2.57 -21.42 17.30
C GLU A 19 2.68 -20.00 16.74
N GLY A 20 1.79 -19.69 15.79
CA GLY A 20 1.55 -18.33 15.36
C GLY A 20 2.49 -17.78 14.29
N VAL A 21 2.04 -16.69 13.66
CA VAL A 21 2.83 -15.91 12.71
C VAL A 21 3.35 -14.66 13.41
N LEU A 22 4.65 -14.44 13.30
CA LEU A 22 5.34 -13.28 13.85
C LEU A 22 5.58 -12.25 12.76
N HIS A 23 4.95 -11.08 12.86
CA HIS A 23 5.22 -9.94 12.01
C HIS A 23 6.26 -9.01 12.63
N LEU A 24 7.30 -8.66 11.87
CA LEU A 24 8.34 -7.71 12.27
C LEU A 24 8.28 -6.46 11.40
N CYS A 25 8.16 -5.29 12.01
CA CYS A 25 8.18 -4.00 11.31
C CYS A 25 9.01 -2.96 12.08
N ASN A 26 9.51 -1.94 11.38
CA ASN A 26 10.34 -0.89 12.01
C ASN A 26 9.54 0.08 12.88
N GLY A 27 8.26 0.24 12.59
CA GLY A 27 7.34 1.10 13.33
C GLY A 27 5.93 0.99 12.80
N LEU A 28 5.00 1.49 13.61
CA LEU A 28 3.57 1.59 13.30
C LEU A 28 3.07 3.02 13.57
N ASP A 29 3.86 4.01 13.19
CA ASP A 29 3.48 5.42 13.27
C ASP A 29 2.82 5.85 11.94
N PRO A 30 1.50 6.12 11.91
CA PRO A 30 0.82 6.49 10.67
C PRO A 30 1.40 7.75 10.01
N VAL A 31 1.96 8.66 10.81
CA VAL A 31 2.58 9.90 10.33
C VAL A 31 3.89 9.60 9.61
N ARG A 32 4.77 8.80 10.23
CA ARG A 32 6.09 8.49 9.73
C ARG A 32 6.10 7.36 8.69
N ASP A 33 5.38 6.28 9.00
CA ASP A 33 5.45 5.03 8.23
C ASP A 33 4.35 4.95 7.14
N GLY A 34 3.39 5.89 7.16
CA GLY A 34 2.40 6.12 6.09
C GLY A 34 1.58 4.88 5.75
N GLY A 35 1.42 4.62 4.44
CA GLY A 35 0.58 3.52 3.92
C GLY A 35 1.00 2.11 4.35
N MET A 36 2.21 1.91 4.88
CA MET A 36 2.64 0.63 5.41
C MET A 36 1.87 0.24 6.69
N VAL A 37 1.49 1.23 7.50
CA VAL A 37 0.73 0.97 8.75
C VAL A 37 -0.64 0.36 8.47
N PRO A 38 -1.53 0.98 7.68
CA PRO A 38 -2.82 0.36 7.34
C PRO A 38 -2.66 -0.96 6.59
N SER A 39 -1.61 -1.14 5.78
CA SER A 39 -1.30 -2.41 5.11
C SER A 39 -1.02 -3.53 6.13
N ILE A 40 -0.14 -3.28 7.11
CA ILE A 40 0.21 -4.28 8.14
C ILE A 40 -1.00 -4.56 9.04
N LEU A 41 -1.68 -3.53 9.53
CA LEU A 41 -2.79 -3.70 10.47
C LEU A 41 -4.02 -4.34 9.80
N GLY A 42 -4.35 -3.94 8.57
CA GLY A 42 -5.44 -4.55 7.83
C GLY A 42 -5.21 -6.04 7.57
N MET A 43 -4.02 -6.39 7.06
CA MET A 43 -3.66 -7.77 6.81
C MET A 43 -3.62 -8.61 8.09
N THR A 44 -2.97 -8.13 9.15
CA THR A 44 -2.87 -8.87 10.43
C THR A 44 -4.22 -8.99 11.12
N GLY A 45 -5.07 -7.97 11.06
CA GLY A 45 -6.44 -8.02 11.58
C GLY A 45 -7.29 -9.06 10.86
N ALA A 46 -7.25 -9.08 9.54
CA ALA A 46 -7.99 -10.06 8.74
C ALA A 46 -7.45 -11.50 8.94
N LEU A 47 -6.14 -11.67 9.11
CA LEU A 47 -5.57 -12.98 9.47
C LEU A 47 -6.02 -13.43 10.86
N ALA A 48 -6.02 -12.52 11.85
CA ALA A 48 -6.45 -12.84 13.21
C ALA A 48 -7.94 -13.18 13.29
N SER A 49 -8.81 -12.50 12.51
CA SER A 49 -10.25 -12.78 12.47
C SER A 49 -10.58 -14.17 11.91
N ARG A 50 -9.68 -14.76 11.13
CA ARG A 50 -9.81 -16.16 10.66
C ARG A 50 -9.59 -17.20 11.76
N ALA A 51 -9.04 -16.78 12.89
CA ALA A 51 -8.77 -17.60 14.08
C ALA A 51 -7.96 -18.90 13.82
N GLU A 52 -7.33 -19.02 12.66
CA GLU A 52 -6.56 -20.21 12.27
C GLU A 52 -5.18 -20.25 12.96
N THR A 53 -4.63 -19.07 13.28
CA THR A 53 -3.24 -18.96 13.77
C THR A 53 -3.07 -17.67 14.57
N PRO A 54 -2.45 -17.72 15.78
CA PRO A 54 -2.14 -16.51 16.54
C PRO A 54 -1.24 -15.55 15.76
N ILE A 55 -1.55 -14.26 15.80
CA ILE A 55 -0.80 -13.19 15.13
C ILE A 55 -0.12 -12.31 16.15
N THR A 56 1.19 -12.16 16.05
CA THR A 56 1.97 -11.25 16.90
C THR A 56 2.73 -10.26 16.03
N ILE A 57 2.65 -8.97 16.36
CA ILE A 57 3.47 -7.92 15.75
C ILE A 57 4.54 -7.51 16.77
N VAL A 58 5.80 -7.43 16.35
CA VAL A 58 6.90 -6.85 17.14
C VAL A 58 7.45 -5.63 16.41
N THR A 59 7.56 -4.52 17.14
CA THR A 59 8.11 -3.27 16.62
C THR A 59 9.06 -2.62 17.64
N PRO A 60 10.20 -2.04 17.20
CA PRO A 60 11.14 -1.37 18.10
C PRO A 60 10.68 0.04 18.55
N THR A 61 9.57 0.56 18.04
CA THR A 61 9.09 1.91 18.38
C THR A 61 7.73 1.90 19.06
N PRO A 62 7.68 1.60 20.37
CA PRO A 62 6.41 1.53 21.13
C PRO A 62 5.86 2.90 21.54
N SER A 63 6.69 3.95 21.54
CA SER A 63 6.38 5.23 22.20
C SER A 63 5.19 6.02 21.62
N ARG A 64 4.65 5.57 20.47
CA ARG A 64 3.44 6.16 19.84
C ARG A 64 2.29 5.17 19.71
N LEU A 65 2.42 3.99 20.30
CA LEU A 65 1.41 2.93 20.22
C LEU A 65 0.11 3.27 20.96
N GLY A 66 0.12 4.21 21.91
CA GLY A 66 -1.07 4.60 22.69
C GLY A 66 -2.24 5.15 21.86
N ALA A 67 -1.98 5.66 20.65
CA ALA A 67 -3.00 6.16 19.72
C ALA A 67 -3.37 5.14 18.63
N LEU A 68 -2.66 4.00 18.55
CA LEU A 68 -2.86 2.98 17.52
C LEU A 68 -3.94 1.99 17.98
N ARG A 69 -4.99 1.85 17.17
CA ARG A 69 -5.96 0.76 17.36
C ARG A 69 -5.39 -0.52 16.75
N VAL A 70 -4.91 -1.41 17.62
CA VAL A 70 -4.48 -2.75 17.21
C VAL A 70 -5.73 -3.60 16.96
N PRO A 71 -5.80 -4.35 15.84
CA PRO A 71 -6.94 -5.21 15.54
C PRO A 71 -7.16 -6.26 16.63
N LEU A 72 -8.43 -6.63 16.85
CA LEU A 72 -8.78 -7.70 17.79
C LEU A 72 -8.09 -9.02 17.38
N GLY A 73 -7.58 -9.74 18.38
CA GLY A 73 -6.86 -11.00 18.13
C GLY A 73 -5.39 -10.85 17.70
N VAL A 74 -4.89 -9.62 17.53
CA VAL A 74 -3.47 -9.33 17.25
C VAL A 74 -2.75 -8.94 18.53
N SER A 75 -1.67 -9.65 18.87
CA SER A 75 -0.76 -9.26 19.96
C SER A 75 0.29 -8.27 19.47
N LEU A 76 0.44 -7.14 20.15
CA LEU A 76 1.48 -6.14 19.85
C LEU A 76 2.54 -6.12 20.94
N ARG A 77 3.82 -6.18 20.58
CA ARG A 77 4.96 -6.20 21.50
C ARG A 77 5.99 -5.14 21.12
N GLY A 78 6.64 -4.59 22.14
CA GLY A 78 7.64 -3.53 22.04
C GLY A 78 9.09 -4.03 21.96
N PRO A 79 10.08 -3.11 22.09
CA PRO A 79 11.51 -3.39 21.99
C PRO A 79 12.06 -4.25 23.14
N GLU A 80 11.36 -4.33 24.25
CA GLU A 80 11.68 -5.16 25.41
C GLU A 80 11.49 -6.67 25.14
N THR A 81 10.89 -7.01 23.99
CA THR A 81 10.60 -8.39 23.63
C THR A 81 11.88 -9.17 23.35
N ASP A 82 12.06 -10.33 24.01
CA ASP A 82 13.10 -11.29 23.62
C ASP A 82 12.80 -11.81 22.20
N LEU A 83 13.44 -11.18 21.23
CA LEU A 83 13.24 -11.49 19.81
C LEU A 83 13.73 -12.90 19.46
N ASP A 84 14.71 -13.45 20.18
CA ASP A 84 15.17 -14.82 19.96
C ASP A 84 14.11 -15.83 20.40
N ALA A 85 13.47 -15.59 21.55
CA ALA A 85 12.41 -16.45 22.06
C ALA A 85 11.19 -16.43 21.13
N VAL A 86 10.70 -15.25 20.75
CA VAL A 86 9.49 -15.15 19.89
C VAL A 86 9.74 -15.66 18.47
N VAL A 87 10.94 -15.49 17.90
CA VAL A 87 11.29 -16.06 16.60
C VAL A 87 11.36 -17.59 16.66
N ARG A 88 11.98 -18.17 17.71
CA ARG A 88 12.00 -19.63 17.87
C ARG A 88 10.63 -20.24 18.05
N GLY A 89 9.72 -19.55 18.73
CA GLY A 89 8.34 -19.97 18.95
C GLY A 89 7.41 -19.77 17.76
N ALA A 90 7.79 -18.97 16.77
CA ALA A 90 6.96 -18.69 15.62
C ALA A 90 6.96 -19.81 14.58
N SER A 91 5.81 -20.08 13.97
CA SER A 91 5.70 -21.01 12.84
C SER A 91 6.18 -20.38 11.53
N VAL A 92 6.00 -19.07 11.36
CA VAL A 92 6.48 -18.26 10.24
C VAL A 92 6.86 -16.87 10.76
N VAL A 93 7.96 -16.31 10.24
CA VAL A 93 8.31 -14.90 10.47
C VAL A 93 8.05 -14.08 9.21
N HIS A 94 7.20 -13.07 9.30
CA HIS A 94 6.88 -12.15 8.21
C HIS A 94 7.49 -10.77 8.50
N MET A 95 8.43 -10.35 7.68
CA MET A 95 9.13 -9.07 7.83
C MET A 95 8.62 -8.04 6.83
N HIS A 96 8.45 -6.80 7.27
CA HIS A 96 7.93 -5.70 6.47
C HIS A 96 9.00 -4.63 6.21
N GLY A 97 9.30 -4.41 4.93
CA GLY A 97 10.30 -3.44 4.46
C GLY A 97 11.68 -4.02 4.24
N LEU A 98 12.45 -3.32 3.40
CA LEU A 98 13.85 -3.61 3.08
C LEU A 98 14.77 -2.56 3.72
N TRP A 99 16.07 -2.84 3.74
CA TRP A 99 17.13 -1.90 4.17
C TRP A 99 17.04 -1.51 5.66
N GLN A 100 16.37 -2.29 6.48
CA GLN A 100 16.08 -1.95 7.88
C GLN A 100 16.71 -2.95 8.85
N GLY A 101 16.99 -2.46 10.08
CA GLY A 101 17.66 -3.27 11.10
C GLY A 101 16.87 -4.50 11.52
N HIS A 102 15.55 -4.37 11.68
CA HIS A 102 14.66 -5.48 12.06
C HIS A 102 14.63 -6.59 11.01
N THR A 103 14.63 -6.25 9.69
CA THR A 103 14.68 -7.23 8.60
C THR A 103 16.00 -8.02 8.68
N ARG A 104 17.14 -7.33 8.86
CA ARG A 104 18.43 -7.98 9.02
C ARG A 104 18.48 -8.92 10.21
N VAL A 105 18.05 -8.44 11.37
CA VAL A 105 18.10 -9.21 12.64
C VAL A 105 17.10 -10.35 12.60
N GLY A 106 15.85 -10.10 12.16
CA GLY A 106 14.81 -11.10 12.02
C GLY A 106 15.19 -12.23 11.07
N ALA A 107 15.68 -11.89 9.87
CA ALA A 107 16.13 -12.88 8.88
C ALA A 107 17.31 -13.72 9.38
N ARG A 108 18.28 -13.11 10.10
CA ARG A 108 19.38 -13.86 10.73
C ARG A 108 18.86 -14.86 11.75
N ARG A 109 17.97 -14.42 12.66
CA ARG A 109 17.40 -15.25 13.71
C ARG A 109 16.51 -16.36 13.17
N ALA A 110 15.65 -16.06 12.20
CA ALA A 110 14.83 -17.06 11.54
C ALA A 110 15.68 -18.17 10.92
N ARG A 111 16.75 -17.81 10.18
CA ARG A 111 17.68 -18.80 9.61
C ARG A 111 18.38 -19.64 10.67
N SER A 112 18.89 -19.03 11.74
CA SER A 112 19.60 -19.77 12.80
C SER A 112 18.69 -20.71 13.59
N SER A 113 17.39 -20.41 13.63
CA SER A 113 16.36 -21.21 14.31
C SER A 113 15.60 -22.16 13.37
N GLY A 114 15.95 -22.20 12.07
CA GLY A 114 15.24 -23.01 11.07
C GLY A 114 13.75 -22.64 10.94
N VAL A 115 13.37 -21.36 11.18
CA VAL A 115 12.02 -20.86 11.02
C VAL A 115 11.86 -20.32 9.60
N PRO A 116 10.86 -20.76 8.82
CA PRO A 116 10.59 -20.18 7.52
C PRO A 116 10.24 -18.69 7.67
N TYR A 117 10.71 -17.87 6.72
CA TYR A 117 10.40 -16.47 6.76
C TYR A 117 10.07 -15.88 5.40
N LEU A 118 9.27 -14.84 5.43
CA LEU A 118 8.74 -14.09 4.31
C LEU A 118 9.10 -12.60 4.46
N ILE A 119 9.36 -11.92 3.34
CA ILE A 119 9.66 -10.48 3.32
C ILE A 119 8.72 -9.79 2.35
N THR A 120 7.99 -8.78 2.83
CA THR A 120 7.24 -7.82 1.98
C THR A 120 8.07 -6.56 1.78
N ALA A 121 8.34 -6.20 0.53
CA ALA A 121 9.20 -5.07 0.22
C ALA A 121 8.50 -3.69 0.33
N HIS A 122 7.19 -3.61 0.22
CA HIS A 122 6.39 -2.36 0.27
C HIS A 122 6.88 -1.27 -0.68
N GLY A 123 7.20 -1.63 -1.94
CA GLY A 123 7.71 -0.69 -2.94
C GLY A 123 9.17 -0.27 -2.75
N MET A 124 9.86 -0.76 -1.72
CA MET A 124 11.26 -0.38 -1.45
C MET A 124 12.26 -1.01 -2.43
N ALA A 125 11.82 -1.97 -3.24
CA ALA A 125 12.61 -2.58 -4.31
C ALA A 125 12.48 -1.84 -5.65
N GLU A 126 11.61 -0.82 -5.75
CA GLU A 126 11.39 -0.07 -6.98
C GLU A 126 12.64 0.71 -7.43
N PRO A 127 12.85 0.89 -8.74
CA PRO A 127 13.98 1.63 -9.29
C PRO A 127 14.09 3.05 -8.72
N TRP A 128 12.97 3.75 -8.54
CA TRP A 128 12.94 5.07 -7.93
C TRP A 128 13.47 5.05 -6.49
N ALA A 129 13.00 4.09 -5.69
CA ALA A 129 13.45 3.93 -4.30
C ALA A 129 14.95 3.56 -4.24
N LEU A 130 15.45 2.78 -5.19
CA LEU A 130 16.85 2.37 -5.25
C LEU A 130 17.79 3.51 -5.63
N ARG A 131 17.35 4.51 -6.40
CA ARG A 131 18.17 5.69 -6.76
C ARG A 131 18.53 6.55 -5.54
N HIS A 132 17.63 6.67 -4.55
CA HIS A 132 17.91 7.41 -3.33
C HIS A 132 18.99 6.70 -2.49
N LYS A 133 20.10 7.38 -2.20
CA LYS A 133 21.29 6.82 -1.49
C LYS A 133 21.86 5.56 -2.20
N TYR A 134 21.90 5.57 -3.52
CA TYR A 134 22.25 4.44 -4.39
C TYR A 134 23.47 3.64 -3.91
N TRP A 135 24.63 4.30 -3.72
CA TRP A 135 25.86 3.61 -3.32
C TRP A 135 25.74 2.91 -1.95
N LYS A 136 25.09 3.56 -0.99
CA LYS A 136 24.86 2.96 0.35
C LYS A 136 23.96 1.72 0.23
N LYS A 137 22.90 1.80 -0.56
CA LYS A 137 22.00 0.66 -0.80
C LYS A 137 22.68 -0.46 -1.58
N LYS A 138 23.47 -0.13 -2.60
CA LYS A 138 24.24 -1.11 -3.38
C LYS A 138 25.21 -1.90 -2.51
N LEU A 139 25.96 -1.22 -1.64
CA LEU A 139 26.86 -1.85 -0.70
C LEU A 139 26.10 -2.72 0.32
N TYR A 140 25.04 -2.17 0.92
CA TYR A 140 24.22 -2.91 1.88
C TYR A 140 23.53 -4.12 1.24
N LEU A 141 23.06 -3.98 -0.02
CA LEU A 141 22.51 -5.10 -0.79
C LEU A 141 23.54 -6.22 -0.91
N ALA A 142 24.74 -5.91 -1.37
CA ALA A 142 25.80 -6.91 -1.57
C ALA A 142 26.21 -7.63 -0.28
N LEU A 143 26.33 -6.89 0.83
CA LEU A 143 26.85 -7.43 2.08
C LEU A 143 25.78 -8.09 2.98
N VAL A 144 24.55 -7.63 2.92
CA VAL A 144 23.50 -8.02 3.88
C VAL A 144 22.21 -8.47 3.21
N GLU A 145 21.58 -7.58 2.44
CA GLU A 145 20.19 -7.77 2.01
C GLU A 145 20.04 -8.89 0.98
N ALA A 146 21.01 -9.03 0.06
CA ALA A 146 20.98 -10.11 -0.94
C ALA A 146 20.97 -11.50 -0.28
N LYS A 147 21.69 -11.67 0.84
CA LYS A 147 21.66 -12.92 1.60
C LYS A 147 20.29 -13.16 2.24
N ASN A 148 19.68 -12.10 2.78
CA ASN A 148 18.36 -12.19 3.41
C ASN A 148 17.27 -12.53 2.38
N LEU A 149 17.29 -11.86 1.21
CA LEU A 149 16.32 -12.08 0.13
C LEU A 149 16.46 -13.46 -0.49
N ARG A 150 17.70 -13.91 -0.79
CA ARG A 150 17.94 -15.22 -1.41
C ARG A 150 17.65 -16.40 -0.48
N ALA A 151 17.78 -16.21 0.82
CA ALA A 151 17.51 -17.23 1.83
C ALA A 151 16.06 -17.15 2.38
N ALA A 152 15.27 -16.19 1.94
CA ALA A 152 13.85 -16.12 2.29
C ALA A 152 13.11 -17.35 1.74
N SER A 153 12.23 -17.91 2.54
CA SER A 153 11.35 -19.02 2.11
C SER A 153 10.38 -18.55 1.03
N CYS A 154 9.99 -17.28 1.10
CA CYS A 154 9.19 -16.60 0.06
C CYS A 154 9.42 -15.08 0.15
N LEU A 155 9.31 -14.37 -0.97
CA LEU A 155 9.20 -12.92 -1.04
C LEU A 155 7.75 -12.56 -1.38
N HIS A 156 7.22 -11.52 -0.76
CA HIS A 156 5.85 -11.09 -0.96
C HIS A 156 5.80 -9.79 -1.76
N ALA A 157 5.24 -9.84 -2.95
CA ALA A 157 4.98 -8.72 -3.83
C ALA A 157 3.54 -8.21 -3.64
N LEU A 158 3.38 -6.89 -3.58
CA LEU A 158 2.09 -6.21 -3.48
C LEU A 158 1.55 -5.77 -4.84
N SER A 159 2.41 -5.66 -5.86
CA SER A 159 2.03 -5.32 -7.22
C SER A 159 2.76 -6.22 -8.23
N ARG A 160 2.21 -6.30 -9.46
CA ARG A 160 2.85 -7.12 -10.52
C ARG A 160 4.26 -6.63 -10.88
N PRO A 161 4.54 -5.33 -11.05
CA PRO A 161 5.90 -4.85 -11.29
C PRO A 161 6.87 -5.17 -10.14
N GLU A 162 6.40 -5.18 -8.89
CA GLU A 162 7.24 -5.53 -7.74
C GLU A 162 7.77 -6.97 -7.83
N ILE A 163 7.05 -7.89 -8.50
CA ILE A 163 7.53 -9.25 -8.81
C ILE A 163 8.84 -9.18 -9.59
N GLY A 164 8.88 -8.40 -10.67
CA GLY A 164 10.08 -8.19 -11.48
C GLY A 164 11.23 -7.57 -10.69
N HIS A 165 10.93 -6.57 -9.86
CA HIS A 165 11.93 -5.93 -9.00
C HIS A 165 12.53 -6.90 -7.97
N LEU A 166 11.70 -7.73 -7.33
CA LEU A 166 12.16 -8.75 -6.39
C LEU A 166 12.93 -9.86 -7.10
N ARG A 167 12.50 -10.28 -8.30
CA ARG A 167 13.19 -11.28 -9.12
C ARG A 167 14.59 -10.80 -9.51
N ALA A 168 14.76 -9.51 -9.84
CA ALA A 168 16.06 -8.92 -10.13
C ALA A 168 17.02 -8.95 -8.93
N LEU A 169 16.50 -8.83 -7.71
CA LEU A 169 17.30 -8.88 -6.47
C LEU A 169 17.58 -10.32 -6.00
N ALA A 170 16.64 -11.23 -6.23
CA ALA A 170 16.70 -12.62 -5.79
C ALA A 170 16.13 -13.58 -6.87
N PRO A 171 16.89 -13.89 -7.95
CA PRO A 171 16.38 -14.58 -9.13
C PRO A 171 15.75 -15.96 -8.91
N ARG A 172 16.15 -16.65 -7.84
CA ARG A 172 15.68 -18.02 -7.51
C ARG A 172 14.75 -18.08 -6.30
N ALA A 173 14.35 -16.94 -5.75
CA ALA A 173 13.44 -16.92 -4.61
C ALA A 173 12.01 -17.28 -5.03
N ASN A 174 11.29 -17.99 -4.17
CA ASN A 174 9.84 -18.06 -4.30
C ASN A 174 9.26 -16.66 -4.14
N ILE A 175 8.32 -16.28 -4.99
CA ILE A 175 7.62 -15.01 -4.88
C ILE A 175 6.13 -15.31 -4.83
N CYS A 176 5.41 -14.75 -3.87
CA CYS A 176 3.96 -14.73 -3.86
C CYS A 176 3.45 -13.32 -4.20
N PHE A 177 2.35 -13.27 -4.95
CA PHE A 177 1.66 -12.04 -5.26
C PHE A 177 0.34 -11.98 -4.49
N VAL A 178 0.30 -11.13 -3.46
CA VAL A 178 -0.90 -10.86 -2.66
C VAL A 178 -0.96 -9.34 -2.46
N PRO A 179 -1.80 -8.62 -3.21
CA PRO A 179 -1.91 -7.16 -3.07
C PRO A 179 -2.48 -6.76 -1.71
N ASN A 180 -2.42 -5.46 -1.42
CA ASN A 180 -3.14 -4.91 -0.28
C ASN A 180 -4.65 -5.08 -0.45
N GLY A 181 -5.36 -5.07 0.66
CA GLY A 181 -6.81 -5.05 0.70
C GLY A 181 -7.33 -3.74 1.30
N VAL A 182 -8.65 -3.63 1.36
CA VAL A 182 -9.35 -2.58 2.09
C VAL A 182 -10.53 -3.19 2.82
N ASP A 183 -10.87 -2.60 3.98
CA ASP A 183 -12.14 -2.87 4.66
C ASP A 183 -13.21 -1.96 4.05
N LEU A 184 -14.31 -2.54 3.61
CA LEU A 184 -15.38 -1.82 2.93
C LEU A 184 -16.35 -1.13 3.91
N ALA A 185 -16.54 -1.73 5.08
CA ALA A 185 -17.54 -1.28 6.05
C ALA A 185 -17.38 0.20 6.48
N PRO A 186 -16.18 0.77 6.67
CA PRO A 186 -16.03 2.19 6.98
C PRO A 186 -16.56 3.13 5.91
N PHE A 187 -16.70 2.66 4.66
CA PHE A 187 -17.09 3.46 3.49
C PHE A 187 -18.55 3.27 3.05
N ASP A 188 -19.28 2.29 3.64
CA ASP A 188 -20.67 2.03 3.29
C ASP A 188 -21.61 3.13 3.75
N ASN A 189 -21.32 3.77 4.89
CA ASN A 189 -22.12 4.82 5.49
C ASN A 189 -21.24 6.03 5.84
N LEU A 190 -20.77 6.75 4.83
CA LEU A 190 -20.01 7.97 5.03
C LEU A 190 -20.88 9.07 5.67
N PRO A 191 -20.29 9.93 6.52
CA PRO A 191 -21.02 11.02 7.16
C PRO A 191 -21.46 12.08 6.13
N PRO A 192 -22.42 12.95 6.50
CA PRO A 192 -22.83 14.04 5.60
C PRO A 192 -21.65 14.97 5.26
N ARG A 193 -21.51 15.32 3.96
CA ARG A 193 -20.52 16.25 3.42
C ARG A 193 -20.50 17.59 4.19
N ALA A 194 -21.65 18.08 4.59
CA ALA A 194 -21.83 19.33 5.34
C ALA A 194 -21.02 19.40 6.64
N LEU A 195 -20.54 18.26 7.20
CA LEU A 195 -19.71 18.28 8.41
C LEU A 195 -18.32 18.87 8.12
N LEU A 196 -17.71 18.53 6.99
CA LEU A 196 -16.43 19.12 6.61
C LEU A 196 -16.60 20.54 6.08
N GLU A 197 -17.69 20.82 5.35
CA GLU A 197 -17.98 22.15 4.82
C GLU A 197 -18.20 23.22 5.89
N LYS A 198 -18.67 22.83 7.08
CA LYS A 198 -18.75 23.76 8.24
C LYS A 198 -17.40 24.24 8.72
N GLU A 199 -16.38 23.39 8.64
CA GLU A 199 -15.02 23.74 9.04
C GLU A 199 -14.24 24.38 7.87
N HIS A 200 -14.62 24.05 6.63
CA HIS A 200 -14.01 24.46 5.39
C HIS A 200 -15.08 25.02 4.43
N PRO A 201 -15.63 26.23 4.69
CA PRO A 201 -16.70 26.81 3.89
C PRO A 201 -16.34 27.01 2.42
N GLU A 202 -15.06 27.11 2.10
CA GLU A 202 -14.55 27.22 0.74
C GLU A 202 -14.85 26.00 -0.14
N LEU A 203 -15.22 24.85 0.47
CA LEU A 203 -15.63 23.63 -0.23
C LEU A 203 -17.11 23.61 -0.62
N ALA A 204 -17.94 24.48 0.00
CA ALA A 204 -19.37 24.49 -0.23
C ALA A 204 -19.71 24.83 -1.68
N GLY A 205 -20.52 23.97 -2.32
CA GLY A 205 -20.92 24.12 -3.72
C GLY A 205 -19.80 23.90 -4.74
N LYS A 206 -18.64 23.37 -4.33
CA LYS A 206 -17.52 23.05 -5.22
C LYS A 206 -17.55 21.59 -5.64
N PHE A 207 -16.98 21.32 -6.83
CA PHE A 207 -16.57 19.99 -7.23
C PHE A 207 -15.18 19.71 -6.62
N VAL A 208 -15.13 18.84 -5.63
CA VAL A 208 -13.93 18.59 -4.82
C VAL A 208 -13.15 17.39 -5.38
N ILE A 209 -11.94 17.66 -5.83
CA ILE A 209 -10.95 16.63 -6.19
C ILE A 209 -10.09 16.36 -4.97
N LEU A 210 -10.18 15.17 -4.41
CA LEU A 210 -9.42 14.75 -3.23
C LEU A 210 -8.08 14.14 -3.63
N PHE A 211 -7.03 14.58 -2.98
CA PHE A 211 -5.76 13.87 -2.83
C PHE A 211 -5.64 13.40 -1.38
N PHE A 212 -5.40 12.11 -1.18
CA PHE A 212 -5.24 11.53 0.16
C PHE A 212 -3.90 10.78 0.26
N GLY A 213 -3.04 11.18 1.21
CA GLY A 213 -1.75 10.53 1.45
C GLY A 213 -0.67 11.51 1.90
N ARG A 214 0.54 11.00 2.19
CA ARG A 214 1.67 11.86 2.54
C ARG A 214 2.02 12.80 1.40
N LEU A 215 2.22 14.09 1.70
CA LEU A 215 2.63 15.08 0.73
C LEU A 215 4.14 14.98 0.50
N HIS A 216 4.54 14.03 -0.34
CA HIS A 216 5.93 13.75 -0.70
C HIS A 216 6.12 13.94 -2.21
N VAL A 217 7.31 14.32 -2.66
CA VAL A 217 7.63 14.61 -4.08
C VAL A 217 7.20 13.49 -5.03
N LYS A 218 7.32 12.23 -4.64
CA LYS A 218 6.92 11.08 -5.45
C LYS A 218 5.41 11.00 -5.75
N LYS A 219 4.58 11.76 -5.01
CA LYS A 219 3.11 11.73 -5.12
C LYS A 219 2.56 12.65 -6.22
N GLY A 220 3.44 13.40 -6.92
CA GLY A 220 3.07 14.16 -8.11
C GLY A 220 2.13 15.33 -7.84
N LEU A 221 2.24 15.99 -6.67
CA LEU A 221 1.44 17.18 -6.37
C LEU A 221 1.68 18.31 -7.37
N ASP A 222 2.86 18.41 -7.95
CA ASP A 222 3.18 19.35 -9.02
C ASP A 222 2.37 19.10 -10.30
N LEU A 223 2.10 17.81 -10.62
CA LEU A 223 1.22 17.44 -11.73
C LEU A 223 -0.22 17.87 -11.44
N LEU A 224 -0.68 17.65 -10.20
CA LEU A 224 -2.01 18.06 -9.77
C LEU A 224 -2.19 19.60 -9.82
N ALA A 225 -1.19 20.37 -9.38
CA ALA A 225 -1.24 21.83 -9.44
C ALA A 225 -1.32 22.36 -10.87
N LYS A 226 -0.51 21.78 -11.78
CA LYS A 226 -0.53 22.14 -13.21
C LYS A 226 -1.87 21.77 -13.86
N ALA A 227 -2.38 20.59 -13.58
CA ALA A 227 -3.69 20.17 -14.07
C ALA A 227 -4.82 21.05 -13.53
N LEU A 228 -4.81 21.40 -12.24
CA LEU A 228 -5.77 22.34 -11.65
C LEU A 228 -5.73 23.69 -12.37
N SER A 229 -4.55 24.23 -12.62
CA SER A 229 -4.39 25.53 -13.33
C SER A 229 -4.95 25.47 -14.75
N ALA A 230 -4.75 24.39 -15.47
CA ALA A 230 -5.22 24.22 -16.83
C ALA A 230 -6.76 24.08 -16.90
N ILE A 231 -7.37 23.49 -15.87
CA ILE A 231 -8.83 23.22 -15.82
C ILE A 231 -9.60 24.40 -15.20
N ALA A 232 -8.99 25.13 -14.26
CA ALA A 232 -9.63 26.15 -13.45
C ALA A 232 -10.21 27.33 -14.26
N ARG A 233 -9.74 27.54 -15.48
CA ARG A 233 -10.25 28.60 -16.40
C ARG A 233 -11.66 28.28 -16.87
N ASP A 234 -11.91 27.02 -17.21
CA ASP A 234 -13.17 26.55 -17.79
C ASP A 234 -14.15 26.08 -16.69
N ARG A 235 -13.61 25.68 -15.52
CA ARG A 235 -14.36 25.13 -14.40
C ARG A 235 -14.05 25.90 -13.10
N PRO A 236 -14.72 27.04 -12.87
CA PRO A 236 -14.52 27.86 -11.67
C PRO A 236 -15.02 27.22 -10.37
N ASP A 237 -15.76 26.15 -10.48
CA ASP A 237 -16.30 25.36 -9.38
C ASP A 237 -15.33 24.32 -8.81
N ILE A 238 -14.20 24.03 -9.48
CA ILE A 238 -13.25 23.00 -9.02
C ILE A 238 -12.44 23.48 -7.82
N HIS A 239 -12.28 22.58 -6.86
CA HIS A 239 -11.45 22.74 -5.68
C HIS A 239 -10.64 21.47 -5.39
N VAL A 240 -9.37 21.60 -5.04
CA VAL A 240 -8.51 20.49 -4.63
C VAL A 240 -8.44 20.44 -3.11
N LEU A 241 -8.79 19.29 -2.54
CA LEU A 241 -8.66 18.99 -1.12
C LEU A 241 -7.47 18.07 -0.90
N LEU A 242 -6.49 18.50 -0.12
CA LEU A 242 -5.34 17.69 0.27
C LEU A 242 -5.52 17.19 1.70
N ALA A 243 -5.42 15.89 1.91
CA ALA A 243 -5.41 15.26 3.22
C ALA A 243 -4.18 14.39 3.41
N GLY A 244 -3.42 14.64 4.46
CA GLY A 244 -2.21 13.89 4.80
C GLY A 244 -1.10 14.76 5.39
N ASN A 245 -0.08 14.08 5.92
CA ASN A 245 1.08 14.77 6.47
C ASN A 245 1.95 15.39 5.39
N ASP A 246 2.50 16.55 5.68
CA ASP A 246 3.61 17.09 4.90
C ASP A 246 4.89 16.27 5.11
N ASP A 247 5.46 15.81 4.01
CA ASP A 247 6.74 15.10 3.93
C ASP A 247 7.65 15.83 2.91
N GLY A 248 7.67 17.19 3.05
CA GLY A 248 8.50 18.12 2.30
C GLY A 248 7.94 18.59 0.96
N ALA A 249 6.71 18.23 0.59
CA ALA A 249 6.14 18.64 -0.69
C ALA A 249 5.11 19.80 -0.58
N LEU A 250 4.62 20.13 0.60
CA LEU A 250 3.58 21.15 0.77
C LEU A 250 4.07 22.56 0.42
N GLY A 251 5.28 22.94 0.88
CA GLY A 251 5.86 24.24 0.57
C GLY A 251 6.01 24.44 -0.94
N PRO A 252 6.80 23.60 -1.63
CA PRO A 252 6.94 23.68 -3.10
C PRO A 252 5.60 23.62 -3.85
N PHE A 253 4.63 22.86 -3.38
CA PHE A 253 3.29 22.81 -3.98
C PHE A 253 2.56 24.16 -3.84
N ARG A 254 2.58 24.78 -2.66
CA ARG A 254 1.97 26.10 -2.43
C ARG A 254 2.61 27.19 -3.30
N ASP A 255 3.93 27.20 -3.39
CA ASP A 255 4.67 28.15 -4.24
C ASP A 255 4.28 27.99 -5.71
N LEU A 256 4.17 26.74 -6.16
CA LEU A 256 3.70 26.43 -7.52
C LEU A 256 2.26 26.90 -7.74
N CYS A 257 1.35 26.63 -6.81
CA CYS A 257 -0.06 27.10 -6.89
C CYS A 257 -0.15 28.63 -6.92
N ALA A 258 0.69 29.33 -6.17
CA ALA A 258 0.75 30.80 -6.19
C ALA A 258 1.24 31.31 -7.55
N GLY A 259 2.31 30.72 -8.10
CA GLY A 259 2.79 31.07 -9.43
C GLY A 259 1.80 30.77 -10.56
N LEU A 260 0.95 29.78 -10.38
CA LEU A 260 -0.12 29.41 -11.33
C LEU A 260 -1.46 30.15 -11.09
N GLY A 261 -1.58 30.95 -10.03
CA GLY A 261 -2.79 31.71 -9.70
C GLY A 261 -3.97 30.87 -9.20
N VAL A 262 -3.70 29.69 -8.60
CA VAL A 262 -4.74 28.76 -8.15
C VAL A 262 -4.76 28.49 -6.64
N SER A 263 -4.02 29.26 -5.84
CA SER A 263 -3.92 29.09 -4.39
C SER A 263 -5.28 29.07 -3.67
N SER A 264 -6.24 29.90 -4.12
CA SER A 264 -7.59 29.98 -3.53
C SER A 264 -8.47 28.77 -3.84
N ARG A 265 -7.98 27.83 -4.66
CA ARG A 265 -8.68 26.60 -5.04
C ARG A 265 -8.10 25.35 -4.42
N VAL A 266 -7.30 25.53 -3.36
CA VAL A 266 -6.64 24.41 -2.67
C VAL A 266 -6.84 24.56 -1.16
N THR A 267 -7.34 23.52 -0.54
CA THR A 267 -7.42 23.39 0.92
C THR A 267 -6.56 22.20 1.38
N TRP A 268 -5.77 22.40 2.40
CA TRP A 268 -5.02 21.32 3.07
C TRP A 268 -5.52 21.17 4.50
N VAL A 269 -6.01 19.97 4.84
CA VAL A 269 -6.59 19.67 6.16
C VAL A 269 -5.62 18.92 7.10
N GLY A 270 -4.36 18.76 6.69
CA GLY A 270 -3.36 18.05 7.49
C GLY A 270 -3.59 16.54 7.53
N HIS A 271 -3.00 15.91 8.55
CA HIS A 271 -3.23 14.50 8.80
C HIS A 271 -4.62 14.26 9.35
N VAL A 272 -5.32 13.30 8.77
CA VAL A 272 -6.65 12.88 9.21
C VAL A 272 -6.69 11.37 9.44
N SER A 273 -7.49 10.94 10.39
CA SER A 273 -7.74 9.52 10.70
C SER A 273 -9.13 9.33 11.29
N GLY A 274 -9.59 8.08 11.37
CA GLY A 274 -10.89 7.74 11.97
C GLY A 274 -12.05 8.51 11.35
N GLU A 275 -12.90 9.10 12.18
CA GLU A 275 -14.09 9.81 11.71
C GLU A 275 -13.77 11.03 10.84
N LYS A 276 -12.67 11.75 11.14
CA LYS A 276 -12.25 12.89 10.32
C LYS A 276 -11.85 12.48 8.90
N ALA A 277 -11.18 11.34 8.75
CA ALA A 277 -10.88 10.79 7.43
C ALA A 277 -12.17 10.44 6.67
N ARG A 278 -13.17 9.85 7.34
CA ARG A 278 -14.48 9.56 6.73
C ARG A 278 -15.20 10.83 6.25
N GLN A 279 -15.13 11.95 7.00
CA GLN A 279 -15.66 13.25 6.57
C GLN A 279 -14.93 13.75 5.32
N VAL A 280 -13.62 13.58 5.23
CA VAL A 280 -12.83 13.96 4.05
C VAL A 280 -13.24 13.13 2.83
N TRP A 281 -13.37 11.81 2.97
CA TRP A 281 -13.86 10.94 1.88
C TRP A 281 -15.28 11.33 1.44
N ALA A 282 -16.16 11.65 2.39
CA ALA A 282 -17.55 12.06 2.12
C ALA A 282 -17.68 13.40 1.38
N SER A 283 -16.68 14.26 1.47
CA SER A 283 -16.70 15.60 0.87
C SER A 283 -16.19 15.63 -0.57
N ALA A 284 -15.63 14.52 -1.06
CA ALA A 284 -15.02 14.45 -2.38
C ALA A 284 -16.03 14.06 -3.46
N ASP A 285 -15.83 14.60 -4.67
CA ASP A 285 -16.57 14.25 -5.89
C ASP A 285 -15.72 13.41 -6.84
N ALA A 286 -14.38 13.46 -6.71
CA ALA A 286 -13.42 12.62 -7.41
C ALA A 286 -12.15 12.46 -6.57
N PHE A 287 -11.37 11.44 -6.87
CA PHE A 287 -10.07 11.22 -6.29
C PHE A 287 -8.97 11.27 -7.35
N ALA A 288 -7.83 11.87 -7.03
CA ALA A 288 -6.67 11.94 -7.92
C ALA A 288 -5.37 11.57 -7.18
N LEU A 289 -4.62 10.60 -7.72
CA LEU A 289 -3.31 10.20 -7.24
C LEU A 289 -2.29 10.18 -8.40
N PRO A 290 -1.74 11.35 -8.77
CA PRO A 290 -0.84 11.47 -9.92
C PRO A 290 0.61 11.09 -9.58
N SER A 291 0.81 10.01 -8.85
CA SER A 291 2.11 9.60 -8.33
C SER A 291 3.13 9.28 -9.42
N TYR A 292 4.41 9.55 -9.14
CA TYR A 292 5.57 9.10 -9.93
C TYR A 292 6.05 7.70 -9.55
N SER A 293 5.65 7.19 -8.39
CA SER A 293 6.02 5.86 -7.89
C SER A 293 5.15 5.46 -6.70
N GLU A 294 4.56 4.28 -6.78
CA GLU A 294 3.82 3.62 -5.71
C GLU A 294 4.19 2.15 -5.64
N GLY A 295 4.24 1.58 -4.43
CA GLY A 295 4.31 0.12 -4.30
C GLY A 295 2.97 -0.52 -4.64
N PHE A 296 1.93 -0.18 -3.90
CA PHE A 296 0.50 -0.43 -4.17
C PHE A 296 -0.31 0.51 -3.27
N SER A 297 -1.15 1.35 -3.85
CA SER A 297 -1.77 2.46 -3.11
C SER A 297 -2.98 2.06 -2.28
N MET A 298 -2.87 2.21 -0.96
CA MET A 298 -4.01 2.10 -0.05
C MET A 298 -5.07 3.16 -0.34
N ALA A 299 -4.65 4.41 -0.57
CA ALA A 299 -5.58 5.50 -0.83
C ALA A 299 -6.40 5.31 -2.13
N ALA A 300 -5.84 4.65 -3.14
CA ALA A 300 -6.61 4.28 -4.34
C ALA A 300 -7.71 3.25 -4.00
N LEU A 301 -7.39 2.23 -3.20
CA LEU A 301 -8.40 1.26 -2.73
C LEU A 301 -9.49 1.93 -1.88
N GLU A 302 -9.12 2.85 -1.00
CA GLU A 302 -10.05 3.60 -0.15
C GLU A 302 -10.94 4.53 -0.98
N ALA A 303 -10.42 5.18 -2.03
CA ALA A 303 -11.18 5.99 -2.96
C ALA A 303 -12.25 5.16 -3.68
N LEU A 304 -11.87 3.99 -4.19
CA LEU A 304 -12.78 3.06 -4.85
C LEU A 304 -13.82 2.50 -3.87
N ALA A 305 -13.40 2.18 -2.65
CA ALA A 305 -14.31 1.78 -1.57
C ALA A 305 -15.31 2.89 -1.22
N SER A 306 -14.91 4.17 -1.33
CA SER A 306 -15.77 5.35 -1.12
C SER A 306 -16.67 5.67 -2.31
N ARG A 307 -16.65 4.87 -3.38
CA ARG A 307 -17.40 5.13 -4.64
C ARG A 307 -17.02 6.47 -5.26
N LEU A 308 -15.73 6.79 -5.33
CA LEU A 308 -15.25 8.00 -6.01
C LEU A 308 -14.74 7.68 -7.41
N PRO A 309 -15.14 8.46 -8.44
CA PRO A 309 -14.43 8.50 -9.71
C PRO A 309 -12.94 8.73 -9.46
N THR A 310 -12.11 7.78 -9.87
CA THR A 310 -10.70 7.74 -9.45
C THR A 310 -9.78 7.90 -10.65
N LEU A 311 -8.83 8.84 -10.55
CA LEU A 311 -7.70 8.99 -11.46
C LEU A 311 -6.42 8.54 -10.75
N ILE A 312 -5.68 7.65 -11.40
CA ILE A 312 -4.33 7.26 -10.99
C ILE A 312 -3.37 7.36 -12.17
N THR A 313 -2.06 7.32 -11.90
CA THR A 313 -1.05 7.15 -12.95
C THR A 313 -0.65 5.68 -13.11
N THR A 314 -0.06 5.33 -14.26
CA THR A 314 0.55 4.02 -14.53
C THR A 314 1.60 3.63 -13.47
N ALA A 315 2.23 4.62 -12.85
CA ALA A 315 3.16 4.44 -11.74
C ALA A 315 2.50 4.02 -10.40
N CYS A 316 1.18 3.95 -10.34
CA CYS A 316 0.44 3.36 -9.20
C CYS A 316 0.34 1.82 -9.30
N HIS A 317 0.71 1.24 -10.44
CA HIS A 317 0.76 -0.21 -10.67
C HIS A 317 -0.57 -0.93 -10.43
N PHE A 318 -1.65 -0.33 -10.88
CA PHE A 318 -3.01 -0.86 -10.70
C PHE A 318 -3.82 -0.82 -12.01
N PRO A 319 -3.32 -1.46 -13.09
CA PRO A 319 -3.97 -1.41 -14.42
C PRO A 319 -5.36 -2.07 -14.42
N GLU A 320 -5.64 -2.95 -13.47
CA GLU A 320 -6.95 -3.58 -13.32
C GLU A 320 -8.08 -2.53 -13.12
N LEU A 321 -7.77 -1.34 -12.61
CA LEU A 321 -8.73 -0.26 -12.44
C LEU A 321 -9.28 0.23 -13.79
N ALA A 322 -8.39 0.53 -14.74
CA ALA A 322 -8.77 0.96 -16.08
C ALA A 322 -9.41 -0.17 -16.89
N GLN A 323 -8.86 -1.39 -16.78
CA GLN A 323 -9.41 -2.59 -17.45
C GLN A 323 -10.84 -2.92 -17.03
N ALA A 324 -11.17 -2.72 -15.75
CA ALA A 324 -12.53 -2.87 -15.22
C ALA A 324 -13.46 -1.70 -15.59
N GLY A 325 -12.92 -0.65 -16.22
CA GLY A 325 -13.66 0.59 -16.46
C GLY A 325 -14.10 1.29 -15.17
N GLY A 326 -13.37 1.08 -14.07
CA GLY A 326 -13.69 1.60 -12.74
C GLY A 326 -12.94 2.90 -12.39
N GLY A 327 -12.10 3.40 -13.29
CA GLY A 327 -11.32 4.63 -13.11
C GLY A 327 -10.54 5.00 -14.35
N VAL A 328 -9.73 6.03 -14.25
CA VAL A 328 -8.87 6.56 -15.31
C VAL A 328 -7.40 6.36 -14.93
N GLU A 329 -6.65 5.68 -15.77
CA GLU A 329 -5.21 5.51 -15.61
C GLU A 329 -4.48 6.26 -16.72
N VAL A 330 -3.50 7.10 -16.33
CA VAL A 330 -2.77 7.98 -17.25
C VAL A 330 -1.26 7.94 -16.97
N GLU A 331 -0.46 8.41 -17.93
CA GLU A 331 0.97 8.62 -17.68
C GLU A 331 1.21 9.72 -16.64
N PRO A 332 2.31 9.65 -15.84
CA PRO A 332 2.63 10.65 -14.82
C PRO A 332 3.21 11.94 -15.43
N THR A 333 2.43 12.59 -16.31
CA THR A 333 2.72 13.90 -16.91
C THR A 333 1.59 14.88 -16.63
N ALA A 334 1.89 16.17 -16.65
CA ALA A 334 0.89 17.21 -16.37
C ALA A 334 -0.26 17.20 -17.41
N GLU A 335 0.10 16.97 -18.67
CA GLU A 335 -0.84 16.89 -19.79
C GLU A 335 -1.79 15.71 -19.62
N ALA A 336 -1.25 14.51 -19.38
CA ALA A 336 -2.07 13.30 -19.23
C ALA A 336 -2.97 13.36 -17.98
N VAL A 337 -2.46 13.90 -16.86
CA VAL A 337 -3.27 14.11 -15.64
C VAL A 337 -4.38 15.14 -15.91
N THR A 338 -4.09 16.21 -16.68
CA THR A 338 -5.11 17.22 -17.06
C THR A 338 -6.22 16.59 -17.89
N GLU A 339 -5.86 15.85 -18.94
CA GLU A 339 -6.81 15.17 -19.83
C GLU A 339 -7.64 14.12 -19.08
N GLY A 340 -6.98 13.34 -18.23
CA GLY A 340 -7.63 12.35 -17.39
C GLY A 340 -8.65 12.96 -16.44
N LEU A 341 -8.33 14.10 -15.78
CA LEU A 341 -9.27 14.83 -14.95
C LEU A 341 -10.41 15.43 -15.78
N ARG A 342 -10.13 16.02 -16.96
CA ARG A 342 -11.17 16.51 -17.88
C ARG A 342 -12.13 15.39 -18.25
N SER A 343 -11.63 14.21 -18.58
CA SER A 343 -12.48 13.07 -18.94
C SER A 343 -13.44 12.64 -17.83
N ILE A 344 -13.07 12.84 -16.54
CA ILE A 344 -13.97 12.61 -15.40
C ILE A 344 -14.99 13.75 -15.28
N LEU A 345 -14.54 14.99 -15.42
CA LEU A 345 -15.34 16.20 -15.23
C LEU A 345 -16.43 16.38 -16.29
N GLU A 346 -16.15 15.98 -17.53
CA GLU A 346 -17.04 16.07 -18.68
C GLU A 346 -18.15 15.01 -18.67
N ARG A 347 -18.00 13.94 -17.87
CA ARG A 347 -19.03 12.92 -17.69
C ARG A 347 -20.26 13.53 -17.00
N SER A 348 -21.44 13.06 -17.38
CA SER A 348 -22.66 13.32 -16.63
C SER A 348 -22.57 12.76 -15.20
N PRO A 349 -23.41 13.22 -14.27
CA PRO A 349 -23.47 12.64 -12.92
C PRO A 349 -23.66 11.11 -12.93
N ASP A 350 -24.56 10.60 -13.78
CA ASP A 350 -24.83 9.16 -13.90
C ASP A 350 -23.64 8.38 -14.44
N GLU A 351 -22.90 8.93 -15.40
CA GLU A 351 -21.69 8.30 -15.92
C GLU A 351 -20.55 8.29 -14.89
N ARG A 352 -20.41 9.34 -14.07
CA ARG A 352 -19.46 9.36 -12.95
C ARG A 352 -19.83 8.34 -11.90
N GLN A 353 -21.10 8.23 -11.56
CA GLN A 353 -21.59 7.22 -10.62
C GLN A 353 -21.33 5.81 -11.17
N ALA A 354 -21.63 5.55 -12.42
CA ALA A 354 -21.38 4.24 -13.05
C ALA A 354 -19.89 3.89 -13.08
N LEU A 355 -19.00 4.86 -13.31
CA LEU A 355 -17.54 4.68 -13.21
C LEU A 355 -17.15 4.28 -11.78
N ALA A 356 -17.64 5.00 -10.79
CA ALA A 356 -17.35 4.77 -9.37
C ALA A 356 -17.88 3.41 -8.87
N GLU A 357 -19.09 3.01 -9.29
CA GLU A 357 -19.65 1.70 -8.92
C GLU A 357 -18.85 0.53 -9.53
N ARG A 358 -18.34 0.66 -10.76
CA ARG A 358 -17.42 -0.36 -11.31
C ARG A 358 -16.10 -0.43 -10.53
N GLY A 359 -15.57 0.71 -10.09
CA GLY A 359 -14.39 0.75 -9.23
C GLY A 359 -14.65 0.08 -7.88
N ARG A 360 -15.79 0.34 -7.26
CA ARG A 360 -16.21 -0.30 -6.02
C ARG A 360 -16.38 -1.82 -6.20
N ALA A 361 -17.05 -2.26 -7.27
CA ALA A 361 -17.24 -3.67 -7.57
C ALA A 361 -15.90 -4.41 -7.77
N LEU A 362 -14.92 -3.78 -8.43
CA LEU A 362 -13.57 -4.32 -8.57
C LEU A 362 -12.92 -4.58 -7.20
N VAL A 363 -12.97 -3.59 -6.30
CA VAL A 363 -12.38 -3.72 -4.96
C VAL A 363 -13.10 -4.79 -4.14
N GLU A 364 -14.41 -4.83 -4.18
CA GLU A 364 -15.26 -5.81 -3.49
C GLU A 364 -14.99 -7.24 -3.96
N ALA A 365 -14.82 -7.41 -5.27
CA ALA A 365 -14.53 -8.72 -5.87
C ALA A 365 -13.10 -9.22 -5.61
N HIS A 366 -12.10 -8.32 -5.51
CA HIS A 366 -10.70 -8.74 -5.60
C HIS A 366 -9.77 -8.19 -4.53
N TYR A 367 -10.11 -7.10 -3.82
CA TYR A 367 -9.18 -6.35 -2.98
C TYR A 367 -9.69 -6.12 -1.54
N THR A 368 -10.55 -7.00 -1.01
CA THR A 368 -10.89 -6.98 0.42
C THR A 368 -9.80 -7.64 1.25
N TRP A 369 -9.59 -7.17 2.49
CA TRP A 369 -8.63 -7.79 3.40
C TRP A 369 -8.88 -9.27 3.63
N ASP A 370 -10.15 -9.70 3.74
CA ASP A 370 -10.49 -11.12 3.94
C ASP A 370 -9.99 -12.01 2.82
N ARG A 371 -10.11 -11.55 1.56
CA ARG A 371 -9.58 -12.28 0.40
C ARG A 371 -8.06 -12.34 0.41
N GLN A 372 -7.41 -11.24 0.71
CA GLN A 372 -5.95 -11.21 0.73
C GLN A 372 -5.39 -12.03 1.89
N ALA A 373 -6.03 -11.97 3.07
CA ALA A 373 -5.67 -12.79 4.22
C ALA A 373 -5.83 -14.28 3.93
N ALA A 374 -6.91 -14.70 3.26
CA ALA A 374 -7.09 -16.09 2.83
C ALA A 374 -5.92 -16.56 1.95
N ARG A 375 -5.54 -15.77 0.93
CA ARG A 375 -4.42 -16.08 0.03
C ARG A 375 -3.09 -16.15 0.77
N LEU A 376 -2.84 -15.23 1.71
CA LEU A 376 -1.60 -15.20 2.47
C LEU A 376 -1.54 -16.33 3.51
N ALA A 377 -2.67 -16.72 4.11
CA ALA A 377 -2.76 -17.87 5.00
C ALA A 377 -2.41 -19.19 4.30
N GLU A 378 -2.80 -19.36 3.02
CA GLU A 378 -2.36 -20.50 2.20
C GLU A 378 -0.84 -20.51 2.01
N VAL A 379 -0.23 -19.34 1.77
CA VAL A 379 1.25 -19.22 1.67
C VAL A 379 1.90 -19.60 2.99
N TYR A 380 1.38 -19.15 4.13
CA TYR A 380 1.93 -19.52 5.44
C TYR A 380 1.83 -21.02 5.70
N ARG A 381 0.68 -21.64 5.44
CA ARG A 381 0.51 -23.10 5.57
C ARG A 381 1.50 -23.89 4.71
N TRP A 382 1.69 -23.45 3.47
CA TRP A 382 2.68 -24.05 2.56
C TRP A 382 4.12 -23.92 3.07
N LEU A 383 4.50 -22.76 3.61
CA LEU A 383 5.82 -22.53 4.21
C LEU A 383 6.08 -23.39 5.45
N GLN A 384 5.03 -23.80 6.16
CA GLN A 384 5.09 -24.73 7.29
C GLN A 384 5.18 -26.20 6.85
N GLY A 385 5.19 -26.48 5.56
CA GLY A 385 5.22 -27.83 5.01
C GLY A 385 3.83 -28.47 4.86
N GLY A 386 2.75 -27.71 5.04
CA GLY A 386 1.36 -28.17 4.88
C GLY A 386 0.69 -27.62 3.61
N GLY A 387 -0.33 -28.32 3.14
CA GLY A 387 -1.15 -27.89 2.01
C GLY A 387 -0.51 -28.02 0.63
N ASN A 388 -1.28 -27.71 -0.40
CA ASN A 388 -0.81 -27.65 -1.78
C ASN A 388 -0.05 -26.35 -2.05
N ARG A 389 0.68 -26.30 -3.18
CA ARG A 389 1.31 -25.07 -3.65
C ARG A 389 0.23 -23.99 -3.85
N PRO A 390 0.33 -22.82 -3.15
CA PRO A 390 -0.68 -21.77 -3.24
C PRO A 390 -0.76 -21.16 -4.64
N ALA A 391 -1.96 -20.81 -5.08
CA ALA A 391 -2.17 -20.09 -6.34
C ALA A 391 -1.52 -18.68 -6.35
N ALA A 392 -1.26 -18.12 -5.17
CA ALA A 392 -0.55 -16.85 -5.03
C ALA A 392 0.94 -16.92 -5.38
N LEU A 393 1.55 -18.11 -5.48
CA LEU A 393 2.95 -18.26 -5.88
C LEU A 393 3.09 -18.05 -7.38
N VAL A 394 4.01 -17.15 -7.74
CA VAL A 394 4.32 -16.81 -9.13
C VAL A 394 5.24 -17.86 -9.72
N ASP A 395 4.92 -18.33 -10.93
CA ASP A 395 5.78 -19.23 -11.70
C ASP A 395 6.96 -18.49 -12.33
N ASP A 396 8.06 -19.21 -12.56
CA ASP A 396 9.25 -18.62 -13.21
C ASP A 396 8.98 -18.15 -14.66
N ALA A 397 7.93 -18.68 -15.30
CA ALA A 397 7.47 -18.28 -16.64
C ALA A 397 6.55 -17.05 -16.64
N GLY A 398 6.09 -16.55 -15.49
CA GLY A 398 5.05 -15.52 -15.36
C GLY A 398 5.54 -14.07 -15.42
N VAL A 399 6.68 -13.79 -16.04
CA VAL A 399 7.18 -12.41 -16.28
C VAL A 399 7.15 -12.11 -17.78
N SER A 400 6.08 -12.44 -18.46
CA SER A 400 5.86 -11.98 -19.83
C SER A 400 4.63 -11.07 -19.87
N SER A 401 4.95 -9.79 -20.13
CA SER A 401 4.14 -8.63 -20.55
C SER A 401 3.00 -8.19 -19.65
#